data_bad947f3b68cb7a21dd290636bc8cb4d
#
_entry.id   bad947f3b68cb7a21dd290636bc8cb4d
#
_cell.length_a   1.000
_cell.length_b   1.000
_cell.length_c   1.000
_cell.angle_alpha   90.00
_cell.angle_beta   90.00
_cell.angle_gamma   90.00
#
_symmetry.space_group_name_H-M   'P 1'
#
loop_
_entity.id
_entity.type
_entity.pdbx_description
1 polymer ?
#
loop_
_entity_poly.entity_id
_entity_poly.type
_entity_poly.pdbx_seq_one_letter_code
_entity_poly.pdbx_strand_id
1 'polypeptide(L)'
;MKNPLHYQLSEYDCGPTTMLNAISFLFDREEIPPEIIRNIMLYSLDCYNKNGEPCRAGTSRMAMMFLSNWLDGFGRATSLPLSSQYLSGKAVRIGDESLVNDALTRGGVAVVRLFYEVEHYALLTGIQREKICMFDPWFVSAGTNEFSATGVEVTLSCPMEYNRLVPIACFNREENAPYALGRIDDREAVLLFNENTKKTAQNTIEYFI
;
A
#
# COMPACT_ATOMS: atom_id res chain seq x y z
N MET A 1 8.71 -11.64 -15.08
CA MET A 1 7.79 -12.56 -14.34
C MET A 1 7.38 -11.96 -13.01
N LYS A 2 6.09 -11.85 -12.70
CA LYS A 2 5.58 -11.33 -11.41
C LYS A 2 5.86 -12.29 -10.26
N ASN A 3 6.20 -11.74 -9.09
CA ASN A 3 6.27 -12.49 -7.85
C ASN A 3 4.94 -12.44 -7.09
N PRO A 4 4.57 -13.49 -6.34
CA PRO A 4 3.51 -13.37 -5.34
C PRO A 4 3.83 -12.26 -4.32
N LEU A 5 2.81 -11.63 -3.79
CA LEU A 5 2.96 -10.68 -2.69
C LEU A 5 3.27 -11.43 -1.40
N HIS A 6 4.06 -10.84 -0.53
CA HIS A 6 4.63 -11.48 0.64
C HIS A 6 3.94 -11.04 1.93
N TYR A 7 3.81 -11.99 2.86
CA TYR A 7 3.45 -11.68 4.24
C TYR A 7 4.65 -11.18 5.02
N GLN A 8 4.42 -10.36 6.04
CA GLN A 8 5.47 -9.90 6.95
C GLN A 8 6.06 -11.06 7.77
N LEU A 9 7.32 -10.92 8.14
CA LEU A 9 8.07 -11.94 8.85
C LEU A 9 8.08 -11.74 10.36
N SER A 10 7.76 -10.53 10.83
CA SER A 10 7.73 -10.15 12.24
C SER A 10 6.51 -9.27 12.52
N GLU A 11 6.31 -8.91 13.78
CA GLU A 11 5.24 -7.98 14.20
C GLU A 11 5.50 -6.53 13.77
N TYR A 12 6.69 -6.20 13.27
CA TYR A 12 7.14 -4.82 13.07
C TYR A 12 7.38 -4.44 11.61
N ASP A 13 7.47 -5.39 10.69
CA ASP A 13 7.90 -5.17 9.30
C ASP A 13 6.76 -4.99 8.29
N CYS A 14 5.56 -4.62 8.73
CA CYS A 14 4.46 -4.29 7.83
C CYS A 14 4.83 -3.17 6.83
N GLY A 15 5.53 -2.13 7.26
CA GLY A 15 5.96 -1.02 6.42
C GLY A 15 6.87 -1.45 5.25
N PRO A 16 8.08 -2.00 5.51
CA PRO A 16 8.97 -2.47 4.44
C PRO A 16 8.35 -3.55 3.59
N THR A 17 7.62 -4.51 4.17
CA THR A 17 6.95 -5.57 3.41
C THR A 17 5.91 -5.00 2.45
N THR A 18 5.09 -4.04 2.90
CA THR A 18 4.09 -3.40 2.04
C THR A 18 4.73 -2.57 0.92
N MET A 19 5.83 -1.85 1.20
CA MET A 19 6.57 -1.13 0.16
C MET A 19 7.19 -2.07 -0.88
N LEU A 20 7.78 -3.19 -0.46
CA LEU A 20 8.31 -4.22 -1.37
C LEU A 20 7.19 -4.88 -2.19
N ASN A 21 6.04 -5.13 -1.57
CA ASN A 21 4.86 -5.63 -2.27
C ASN A 21 4.35 -4.65 -3.32
N ALA A 22 4.36 -3.34 -3.05
CA ALA A 22 4.00 -2.32 -4.02
C ALA A 22 4.91 -2.35 -5.26
N ILE A 23 6.22 -2.46 -5.06
CA ILE A 23 7.18 -2.59 -6.15
C ILE A 23 6.98 -3.91 -6.91
N SER A 24 6.78 -5.04 -6.22
CA SER A 24 6.54 -6.35 -6.84
C SER A 24 5.22 -6.42 -7.62
N PHE A 25 4.21 -5.66 -7.20
CA PHE A 25 2.96 -5.53 -7.93
C PHE A 25 3.13 -4.75 -9.25
N LEU A 26 3.89 -3.66 -9.21
CA LEU A 26 4.05 -2.74 -10.35
C LEU A 26 5.03 -3.26 -11.41
N PHE A 27 6.08 -3.97 -11.01
CA PHE A 27 7.19 -4.36 -11.87
C PHE A 27 7.39 -5.88 -11.89
N ASP A 28 7.90 -6.39 -13.00
CA ASP A 28 8.40 -7.76 -13.08
C ASP A 28 9.72 -7.87 -12.29
N ARG A 29 9.99 -9.06 -11.75
CA ARG A 29 11.17 -9.31 -10.91
C ARG A 29 12.48 -8.88 -11.57
N GLU A 30 12.58 -9.09 -12.87
CA GLU A 30 13.76 -8.78 -13.68
C GLU A 30 13.97 -7.28 -13.87
N GLU A 31 12.93 -6.47 -13.65
CA GLU A 31 12.97 -5.01 -13.78
C GLU A 31 13.39 -4.30 -12.49
N ILE A 32 13.30 -4.99 -11.33
CA ILE A 32 13.51 -4.37 -10.01
C ILE A 32 15.01 -4.30 -9.69
N PRO A 33 15.59 -3.08 -9.63
CA PRO A 33 16.98 -2.92 -9.23
C PRO A 33 17.19 -3.27 -7.75
N PRO A 34 18.33 -3.93 -7.40
CA PRO A 34 18.61 -4.31 -6.02
C PRO A 34 18.71 -3.12 -5.06
N GLU A 35 19.02 -1.93 -5.56
CA GLU A 35 19.06 -0.68 -4.79
C GLU A 35 17.70 -0.33 -4.17
N ILE A 36 16.59 -0.61 -4.87
CA ILE A 36 15.23 -0.38 -4.34
C ILE A 36 15.00 -1.25 -3.12
N ILE A 37 15.28 -2.55 -3.24
CA ILE A 37 15.11 -3.51 -2.14
C ILE A 37 15.98 -3.09 -0.95
N ARG A 38 17.26 -2.81 -1.21
CA ARG A 38 18.21 -2.39 -0.19
C ARG A 38 17.74 -1.13 0.55
N ASN A 39 17.30 -0.10 -0.18
CA ASN A 39 16.95 1.17 0.46
C ASN A 39 15.61 1.11 1.19
N ILE A 40 14.62 0.35 0.69
CA ILE A 40 13.38 0.11 1.43
C ILE A 40 13.71 -0.55 2.78
N MET A 41 14.51 -1.60 2.80
CA MET A 41 14.89 -2.30 4.03
C MET A 41 15.76 -1.44 4.96
N LEU A 42 16.67 -0.64 4.41
CA LEU A 42 17.61 0.17 5.18
C LEU A 42 16.95 1.33 5.91
N TYR A 43 15.94 1.97 5.29
CA TYR A 43 15.31 3.19 5.81
C TYR A 43 13.95 2.94 6.47
N SER A 44 13.49 1.69 6.50
CA SER A 44 12.33 1.29 7.29
C SER A 44 12.76 0.82 8.69
N LEU A 45 11.80 0.51 9.55
CA LEU A 45 12.04 0.02 10.93
C LEU A 45 12.90 1.00 11.75
N ASP A 46 12.65 2.29 11.55
CA ASP A 46 13.41 3.39 12.16
C ASP A 46 12.91 3.75 13.57
N CYS A 47 11.82 3.18 14.02
CA CYS A 47 11.23 3.49 15.32
C CYS A 47 11.83 2.67 16.46
N TYR A 48 11.88 3.30 17.62
CA TYR A 48 12.29 2.68 18.88
C TYR A 48 11.06 2.38 19.74
N ASN A 49 11.05 1.24 20.40
CA ASN A 49 9.99 0.93 21.36
C ASN A 49 10.17 1.72 22.69
N LYS A 50 9.24 1.51 23.62
CA LYS A 50 9.26 2.20 24.93
C LYS A 50 10.51 1.89 25.78
N ASN A 51 11.20 0.79 25.48
CA ASN A 51 12.44 0.38 26.17
C ASN A 51 13.70 0.92 25.47
N GLY A 52 13.56 1.71 24.39
CA GLY A 52 14.69 2.21 23.61
C GLY A 52 15.32 1.16 22.68
N GLU A 53 14.62 0.06 22.40
CA GLU A 53 15.10 -0.97 21.47
C GLU A 53 14.77 -0.57 20.04
N PRO A 54 15.76 -0.53 19.13
CA PRO A 54 15.54 -0.15 17.72
C PRO A 54 14.75 -1.22 16.97
N CYS A 55 14.09 -0.83 15.88
CA CYS A 55 13.37 -1.69 14.96
C CYS A 55 12.14 -2.42 15.58
N ARG A 56 11.75 -2.08 16.81
CA ARG A 56 10.64 -2.74 17.53
C ARG A 56 9.40 -1.86 17.73
N ALA A 57 9.22 -0.88 16.84
CA ALA A 57 8.03 -0.05 16.83
C ALA A 57 7.60 0.32 15.40
N GLY A 58 7.99 -0.51 14.43
CA GLY A 58 7.58 -0.38 13.03
C GLY A 58 8.31 0.73 12.27
N THR A 59 7.62 1.31 11.30
CA THR A 59 8.13 2.31 10.36
C THR A 59 7.44 3.65 10.62
N SER A 60 8.21 4.72 10.76
CA SER A 60 7.66 6.06 10.99
C SER A 60 7.11 6.70 9.71
N ARG A 61 6.26 7.73 9.90
CA ARG A 61 5.79 8.61 8.81
C ARG A 61 6.96 9.26 8.07
N MET A 62 8.01 9.64 8.78
CA MET A 62 9.19 10.28 8.20
C MET A 62 9.94 9.32 7.27
N ALA A 63 10.07 8.06 7.68
CA ALA A 63 10.66 7.02 6.84
C ALA A 63 9.83 6.79 5.57
N MET A 64 8.50 6.68 5.69
CA MET A 64 7.64 6.49 4.52
C MET A 64 7.65 7.70 3.57
N MET A 65 7.63 8.91 4.10
CA MET A 65 7.78 10.13 3.30
C MET A 65 9.15 10.18 2.60
N PHE A 66 10.22 9.86 3.32
CA PHE A 66 11.57 9.78 2.75
C PHE A 66 11.64 8.75 1.63
N LEU A 67 11.15 7.53 1.87
CA LEU A 67 11.14 6.45 0.87
C LEU A 67 10.34 6.84 -0.37
N SER A 68 9.17 7.46 -0.21
CA SER A 68 8.38 7.94 -1.34
C SER A 68 9.17 8.95 -2.19
N ASN A 69 9.78 9.95 -1.57
CA ASN A 69 10.59 10.95 -2.28
C ASN A 69 11.83 10.34 -2.91
N TRP A 70 12.49 9.40 -2.24
CA TRP A 70 13.64 8.71 -2.76
C TRP A 70 13.29 7.86 -3.98
N LEU A 71 12.19 7.09 -3.94
CA LEU A 71 11.72 6.27 -5.04
C LEU A 71 11.36 7.12 -6.27
N ASP A 72 10.68 8.25 -6.06
CA ASP A 72 10.37 9.19 -7.14
C ASP A 72 11.65 9.80 -7.76
N GLY A 73 12.60 10.20 -6.92
CA GLY A 73 13.90 10.67 -7.37
C GLY A 73 14.71 9.60 -8.11
N PHE A 74 14.67 8.35 -7.63
CA PHE A 74 15.33 7.21 -8.27
C PHE A 74 14.74 6.93 -9.66
N GLY A 75 13.40 6.91 -9.79
CA GLY A 75 12.74 6.74 -11.08
C GLY A 75 13.12 7.83 -12.08
N ARG A 76 13.19 9.11 -11.65
CA ARG A 76 13.64 10.21 -12.50
C ARG A 76 15.12 10.16 -12.88
N ALA A 77 15.97 9.59 -12.03
CA ALA A 77 17.41 9.52 -12.26
C ALA A 77 17.86 8.26 -13.03
N THR A 78 16.99 7.27 -13.19
CA THR A 78 17.27 5.99 -13.82
C THR A 78 16.30 5.69 -14.96
N SER A 79 16.47 4.55 -15.62
CA SER A 79 15.54 4.07 -16.65
C SER A 79 14.30 3.35 -16.08
N LEU A 80 14.20 3.17 -14.76
CA LEU A 80 13.02 2.54 -14.17
C LEU A 80 11.83 3.51 -14.23
N PRO A 81 10.71 3.15 -14.87
CA PRO A 81 9.56 4.03 -15.03
C PRO A 81 8.71 4.08 -13.75
N LEU A 82 9.35 4.39 -12.62
CA LEU A 82 8.73 4.48 -11.31
C LEU A 82 8.47 5.93 -10.93
N SER A 83 7.25 6.25 -10.53
CA SER A 83 6.94 7.49 -9.83
C SER A 83 6.28 7.23 -8.50
N SER A 84 6.46 8.15 -7.55
CA SER A 84 5.90 8.04 -6.21
C SER A 84 5.44 9.40 -5.70
N GLN A 85 4.35 9.41 -4.93
CA GLN A 85 3.80 10.60 -4.29
C GLN A 85 3.38 10.29 -2.86
N TYR A 86 3.91 11.05 -1.90
CA TYR A 86 3.46 10.98 -0.52
C TYR A 86 2.24 11.88 -0.30
N LEU A 87 1.24 11.34 0.37
CA LEU A 87 0.03 12.06 0.79
C LEU A 87 -0.09 12.02 2.31
N SER A 88 -0.67 13.08 2.89
CA SER A 88 -0.98 13.14 4.32
C SER A 88 -2.25 13.92 4.61
N GLY A 89 -2.81 13.70 5.79
CA GLY A 89 -3.95 14.44 6.28
C GLY A 89 -5.19 14.27 5.40
N LYS A 90 -5.87 15.37 5.09
CA LYS A 90 -7.11 15.41 4.29
C LYS A 90 -6.99 14.85 2.87
N ALA A 91 -5.78 14.79 2.34
CA ALA A 91 -5.54 14.21 1.01
C ALA A 91 -5.70 12.67 1.01
N VAL A 92 -5.63 12.04 2.19
CA VAL A 92 -5.76 10.59 2.33
C VAL A 92 -7.19 10.23 2.69
N ARG A 93 -7.94 9.87 1.67
CA ARG A 93 -9.32 9.37 1.79
C ARG A 93 -9.59 8.36 0.67
N ILE A 94 -10.55 7.48 0.89
CA ILE A 94 -11.03 6.52 -0.09
C ILE A 94 -12.44 6.96 -0.52
N GLY A 95 -12.73 6.90 -1.81
CA GLY A 95 -14.03 7.28 -2.39
C GLY A 95 -13.86 8.11 -3.65
N ASP A 96 -14.98 8.51 -4.24
CA ASP A 96 -15.00 9.28 -5.47
C ASP A 96 -14.16 10.56 -5.36
N GLU A 97 -13.51 10.93 -6.47
CA GLU A 97 -12.63 12.10 -6.58
C GLU A 97 -11.46 12.12 -5.57
N SER A 98 -11.11 10.98 -4.95
CA SER A 98 -9.93 10.90 -4.12
C SER A 98 -8.68 10.58 -4.93
N LEU A 99 -7.53 11.14 -4.51
CA LEU A 99 -6.23 10.83 -5.14
C LEU A 99 -5.88 9.35 -5.04
N VAL A 100 -6.32 8.66 -3.97
CA VAL A 100 -6.10 7.23 -3.81
C VAL A 100 -6.92 6.45 -4.84
N ASN A 101 -8.21 6.74 -4.99
CA ASN A 101 -9.05 6.06 -6.00
C ASN A 101 -8.57 6.36 -7.42
N ASP A 102 -8.16 7.61 -7.72
CA ASP A 102 -7.56 7.96 -9.01
C ASP A 102 -6.33 7.10 -9.29
N ALA A 103 -5.44 6.96 -8.30
CA ALA A 103 -4.24 6.15 -8.45
C ALA A 103 -4.58 4.68 -8.76
N LEU A 104 -5.50 4.07 -8.00
CA LEU A 104 -5.91 2.68 -8.22
C LEU A 104 -6.58 2.48 -9.59
N THR A 105 -7.44 3.42 -10.01
CA THR A 105 -8.11 3.38 -11.32
C THR A 105 -7.13 3.47 -12.49
N ARG A 106 -6.05 4.23 -12.30
CA ARG A 106 -5.00 4.42 -13.30
C ARG A 106 -3.94 3.30 -13.31
N GLY A 107 -4.14 2.24 -12.53
CA GLY A 107 -3.22 1.09 -12.46
C GLY A 107 -2.01 1.30 -11.56
N GLY A 108 -2.04 2.34 -10.72
CA GLY A 108 -1.12 2.51 -9.61
C GLY A 108 -1.57 1.73 -8.38
N VAL A 109 -0.81 1.86 -7.31
CA VAL A 109 -1.11 1.29 -6.00
C VAL A 109 -0.96 2.33 -4.91
N ALA A 110 -1.53 2.06 -3.73
CA ALA A 110 -1.39 2.91 -2.56
C ALA A 110 -0.96 2.09 -1.34
N VAL A 111 0.18 2.44 -0.76
CA VAL A 111 0.57 1.99 0.57
C VAL A 111 -0.09 2.94 1.56
N VAL A 112 -0.95 2.43 2.43
CA VAL A 112 -1.72 3.25 3.38
C VAL A 112 -1.43 2.83 4.81
N ARG A 113 -1.34 3.80 5.71
CA ARG A 113 -1.40 3.54 7.14
C ARG A 113 -2.86 3.49 7.57
N LEU A 114 -3.24 2.43 8.25
CA LEU A 114 -4.57 2.18 8.75
C LEU A 114 -4.51 1.51 10.12
N PHE A 115 -5.64 1.29 10.74
CA PHE A 115 -5.72 0.64 12.04
C PHE A 115 -6.08 -0.84 11.89
N TYR A 116 -5.27 -1.72 12.48
CA TYR A 116 -5.55 -3.13 12.66
C TYR A 116 -5.00 -3.55 14.03
N GLU A 117 -5.83 -3.44 15.08
CA GLU A 117 -5.44 -3.52 16.49
C GLU A 117 -4.41 -2.46 16.91
N VAL A 118 -3.42 -2.22 16.05
CA VAL A 118 -2.41 -1.16 16.11
C VAL A 118 -2.33 -0.44 14.77
N GLU A 119 -1.52 0.60 14.68
CA GLU A 119 -1.18 1.24 13.40
C GLU A 119 -0.42 0.26 12.50
N HIS A 120 -0.88 0.12 11.27
CA HIS A 120 -0.45 -0.93 10.36
C HIS A 120 -0.42 -0.42 8.92
N TYR A 121 0.52 -0.90 8.11
CA TYR A 121 0.60 -0.60 6.68
C TYR A 121 0.05 -1.74 5.85
N ALA A 122 -0.80 -1.40 4.89
CA ALA A 122 -1.35 -2.34 3.91
C ALA A 122 -1.31 -1.74 2.50
N LEU A 123 -1.33 -2.61 1.48
CA LEU A 123 -1.27 -2.25 0.07
C LEU A 123 -2.65 -2.29 -0.56
N LEU A 124 -3.11 -1.17 -1.10
CA LEU A 124 -4.30 -1.11 -1.94
C LEU A 124 -3.88 -1.29 -3.41
N THR A 125 -4.49 -2.24 -4.10
CA THR A 125 -4.09 -2.66 -5.45
C THR A 125 -5.16 -2.43 -6.52
N GLY A 126 -6.40 -2.15 -6.11
CA GLY A 126 -7.49 -1.92 -7.08
C GLY A 126 -8.83 -1.69 -6.42
N ILE A 127 -9.84 -1.53 -7.25
CA ILE A 127 -11.23 -1.31 -6.83
C ILE A 127 -12.11 -2.33 -7.53
N GLN A 128 -12.95 -3.03 -6.77
CA GLN A 128 -13.97 -3.94 -7.28
C GLN A 128 -15.35 -3.54 -6.73
N ARG A 129 -16.18 -2.87 -7.56
CA ARG A 129 -17.46 -2.30 -7.14
C ARG A 129 -17.27 -1.35 -5.95
N GLU A 130 -17.89 -1.64 -4.80
CA GLU A 130 -17.80 -0.83 -3.57
C GLU A 130 -16.74 -1.36 -2.58
N LYS A 131 -15.80 -2.18 -3.05
CA LYS A 131 -14.72 -2.75 -2.24
C LYS A 131 -13.35 -2.41 -2.82
N ILE A 132 -12.40 -2.24 -1.94
CA ILE A 132 -10.99 -2.10 -2.28
C ILE A 132 -10.34 -3.47 -2.25
N CYS A 133 -9.60 -3.80 -3.32
CA CYS A 133 -8.66 -4.91 -3.33
C CYS A 133 -7.44 -4.50 -2.50
N MET A 134 -7.18 -5.20 -1.42
CA MET A 134 -6.09 -4.89 -0.49
C MET A 134 -5.24 -6.13 -0.23
N PHE A 135 -3.93 -5.98 -0.27
CA PHE A 135 -3.02 -6.97 0.27
C PHE A 135 -2.54 -6.50 1.64
N ASP A 136 -3.01 -7.21 2.67
CA ASP A 136 -2.56 -7.03 4.04
C ASP A 136 -1.38 -7.96 4.28
N PRO A 137 -0.18 -7.47 4.66
CA PRO A 137 0.96 -8.32 4.93
C PRO A 137 0.79 -9.18 6.19
N TRP A 138 -0.17 -8.86 7.06
CA TRP A 138 -0.52 -9.72 8.19
C TRP A 138 -1.36 -10.92 7.73
N PHE A 139 -0.84 -12.12 7.97
CA PHE A 139 -1.52 -13.34 7.54
C PHE A 139 -2.74 -13.63 8.40
N VAL A 140 -3.88 -13.84 7.76
CA VAL A 140 -5.10 -14.34 8.37
C VAL A 140 -5.67 -15.47 7.50
N SER A 141 -6.13 -16.54 8.12
CA SER A 141 -6.70 -17.70 7.40
C SER A 141 -8.00 -17.32 6.69
N ALA A 142 -8.22 -17.88 5.51
CA ALA A 142 -9.53 -17.82 4.88
C ALA A 142 -10.59 -18.51 5.75
N GLY A 143 -11.79 -17.91 5.82
CA GLY A 143 -12.89 -18.42 6.65
C GLY A 143 -12.84 -18.00 8.12
N THR A 144 -11.96 -17.08 8.50
CA THR A 144 -11.98 -16.45 9.82
C THR A 144 -13.29 -15.72 10.07
N ASN A 145 -13.75 -15.75 11.32
CA ASN A 145 -14.92 -14.97 11.77
C ASN A 145 -14.55 -13.55 12.23
N GLU A 146 -13.27 -13.20 12.22
CA GLU A 146 -12.72 -11.94 12.73
C GLU A 146 -13.37 -10.70 12.10
N PHE A 147 -13.68 -10.78 10.81
CA PHE A 147 -14.26 -9.67 10.04
C PHE A 147 -15.76 -9.80 9.78
N SER A 148 -16.46 -10.75 10.45
CA SER A 148 -17.88 -11.02 10.18
C SER A 148 -18.80 -9.80 10.30
N ALA A 149 -18.48 -8.88 11.20
CA ALA A 149 -19.25 -7.65 11.43
C ALA A 149 -18.91 -6.51 10.46
N THR A 150 -17.82 -6.60 9.69
CA THR A 150 -17.31 -5.51 8.86
C THR A 150 -17.59 -5.68 7.37
N GLY A 151 -17.96 -6.89 6.94
CA GLY A 151 -18.13 -7.24 5.53
C GLY A 151 -16.82 -7.36 4.74
N VAL A 152 -15.70 -7.40 5.43
CA VAL A 152 -14.38 -7.70 4.84
C VAL A 152 -14.32 -9.19 4.48
N GLU A 153 -13.90 -9.47 3.27
CA GLU A 153 -13.69 -10.82 2.77
C GLU A 153 -12.20 -11.15 2.75
N VAL A 154 -11.83 -12.32 3.28
CA VAL A 154 -10.47 -12.84 3.25
C VAL A 154 -10.36 -13.91 2.17
N THR A 155 -9.37 -13.79 1.29
CA THR A 155 -9.11 -14.77 0.23
C THR A 155 -7.62 -15.06 0.11
N LEU A 156 -7.28 -16.29 -0.26
CA LEU A 156 -5.91 -16.70 -0.60
C LEU A 156 -5.77 -17.05 -2.09
N SER A 157 -6.84 -16.80 -2.87
CA SER A 157 -6.89 -17.20 -4.29
C SER A 157 -6.20 -16.21 -5.24
N CYS A 158 -5.85 -15.02 -4.77
CA CYS A 158 -5.26 -13.96 -5.59
C CYS A 158 -3.89 -13.49 -5.06
N PRO A 159 -2.91 -14.41 -4.92
CA PRO A 159 -1.64 -14.12 -4.23
C PRO A 159 -0.77 -13.06 -4.93
N MET A 160 -1.09 -12.72 -6.18
CA MET A 160 -0.37 -11.72 -6.98
C MET A 160 -0.99 -10.32 -6.86
N GLU A 161 -2.18 -10.21 -6.24
CA GLU A 161 -2.98 -8.97 -6.31
C GLU A 161 -3.48 -8.53 -4.94
N TYR A 162 -4.23 -9.38 -4.24
CA TYR A 162 -4.84 -9.04 -2.96
C TYR A 162 -5.18 -10.28 -2.13
N ASN A 163 -5.35 -10.09 -0.84
CA ASN A 163 -5.81 -11.12 0.09
C ASN A 163 -7.03 -10.65 0.93
N ARG A 164 -7.51 -9.42 0.70
CA ARG A 164 -8.71 -8.84 1.32
C ARG A 164 -9.54 -8.08 0.28
N LEU A 165 -10.87 -8.19 0.39
CA LEU A 165 -11.81 -7.27 -0.23
C LEU A 165 -12.48 -6.48 0.89
N VAL A 166 -12.14 -5.20 0.99
CA VAL A 166 -12.53 -4.32 2.10
C VAL A 166 -13.56 -3.31 1.64
N PRO A 167 -14.77 -3.25 2.24
CA PRO A 167 -15.75 -2.22 1.91
C PRO A 167 -15.19 -0.80 2.07
N ILE A 168 -15.45 0.08 1.11
CA ILE A 168 -14.99 1.49 1.14
C ILE A 168 -15.39 2.17 2.45
N ALA A 169 -16.56 1.86 2.99
CA ALA A 169 -17.06 2.42 4.24
C ALA A 169 -16.17 2.12 5.47
N CYS A 170 -15.29 1.13 5.41
CA CYS A 170 -14.37 0.83 6.52
C CYS A 170 -13.26 1.87 6.64
N PHE A 171 -12.80 2.45 5.53
CA PHE A 171 -11.57 3.25 5.51
C PHE A 171 -11.68 4.64 6.14
N ASN A 172 -12.71 5.41 5.79
CA ASN A 172 -12.73 6.84 6.17
C ASN A 172 -13.12 7.14 7.63
N ARG A 173 -13.28 6.11 8.44
CA ARG A 173 -13.58 6.23 9.86
C ARG A 173 -12.41 6.87 10.61
N GLU A 174 -12.73 7.69 11.63
CA GLU A 174 -11.71 8.32 12.49
C GLU A 174 -11.46 7.54 13.77
N GLU A 175 -12.38 6.67 14.16
CA GLU A 175 -12.22 5.75 15.29
C GLU A 175 -11.24 4.61 14.97
N ASN A 176 -10.63 4.02 15.98
CA ASN A 176 -9.79 2.83 15.87
C ASN A 176 -10.66 1.59 15.62
N ALA A 177 -10.94 1.34 14.35
CA ALA A 177 -11.69 0.19 13.87
C ALA A 177 -10.88 -0.54 12.78
N PRO A 178 -11.10 -1.84 12.56
CA PRO A 178 -10.36 -2.58 11.54
C PRO A 178 -10.41 -1.89 10.18
N TYR A 179 -9.22 -1.63 9.62
CA TYR A 179 -8.97 -0.95 8.35
C TYR A 179 -9.42 0.51 8.26
N ALA A 180 -9.72 1.14 9.40
CA ALA A 180 -9.94 2.59 9.45
C ALA A 180 -8.64 3.35 9.22
N LEU A 181 -8.70 4.45 8.46
CA LEU A 181 -7.56 5.37 8.25
C LEU A 181 -7.27 6.22 9.51
N GLY A 182 -8.18 6.19 10.50
CA GLY A 182 -8.04 6.95 11.73
C GLY A 182 -8.22 8.45 11.55
N ARG A 183 -7.75 9.22 12.55
CA ARG A 183 -7.90 10.69 12.59
C ARG A 183 -7.27 11.32 11.36
N ILE A 184 -7.94 12.33 10.82
CA ILE A 184 -7.52 12.98 9.57
C ILE A 184 -6.04 13.43 9.62
N ASP A 185 -5.61 14.06 10.71
CA ASP A 185 -4.24 14.59 10.83
C ASP A 185 -3.17 13.48 10.90
N ASP A 186 -3.57 12.26 11.23
CA ASP A 186 -2.68 11.10 11.36
C ASP A 186 -2.62 10.25 10.09
N ARG A 187 -3.46 10.54 9.11
CA ARG A 187 -3.52 9.77 7.85
C ARG A 187 -2.29 10.01 6.99
N GLU A 188 -1.82 8.93 6.36
CA GLU A 188 -0.77 8.98 5.36
C GLU A 188 -0.93 7.88 4.32
N ALA A 189 -0.44 8.15 3.12
CA ALA A 189 -0.36 7.18 2.04
C ALA A 189 0.82 7.48 1.12
N VAL A 190 1.33 6.43 0.48
CA VAL A 190 2.31 6.54 -0.62
C VAL A 190 1.64 5.98 -1.87
N LEU A 191 1.45 6.81 -2.87
CA LEU A 191 1.00 6.39 -4.19
C LEU A 191 2.21 6.02 -5.04
N LEU A 192 2.16 4.88 -5.74
CA LEU A 192 3.22 4.45 -6.64
C LEU A 192 2.64 4.05 -8.01
N PHE A 193 3.40 4.30 -9.04
CA PHE A 193 3.03 3.96 -10.42
C PHE A 193 4.22 3.38 -11.19
N ASN A 194 3.91 2.45 -12.08
CA ASN A 194 4.75 2.17 -13.23
C ASN A 194 4.26 3.08 -14.37
N GLU A 195 5.06 4.07 -14.77
CA GLU A 195 4.67 5.08 -15.76
C GLU A 195 4.44 4.46 -17.15
N ASN A 196 5.01 3.29 -17.46
CA ASN A 196 4.76 2.59 -18.72
C ASN A 196 3.37 1.94 -18.77
N THR A 197 2.81 1.54 -17.63
CA THR A 197 1.49 0.89 -17.56
C THR A 197 0.39 1.80 -17.00
N LYS A 198 0.76 2.97 -16.52
CA LYS A 198 -0.16 3.96 -15.96
C LYS A 198 -1.17 4.42 -17.02
N LYS A 199 -2.45 4.26 -16.72
CA LYS A 199 -3.52 4.73 -17.60
C LYS A 199 -3.55 6.26 -17.60
N THR A 200 -3.50 6.85 -18.78
CA THR A 200 -3.66 8.27 -19.01
C THR A 200 -4.84 8.51 -19.94
N ALA A 201 -5.35 9.75 -20.02
CA ALA A 201 -6.42 10.10 -20.96
C ALA A 201 -6.06 9.77 -22.43
N GLN A 202 -4.75 9.75 -22.75
CA GLN A 202 -4.25 9.47 -24.09
C GLN A 202 -4.18 7.98 -24.41
N ASN A 203 -3.94 7.11 -23.42
CA ASN A 203 -3.86 5.65 -23.61
C ASN A 203 -5.08 4.88 -23.09
N THR A 204 -6.15 5.58 -22.71
CA THR A 204 -7.47 5.02 -22.36
C THR A 204 -8.55 5.29 -23.43
N ILE A 205 -8.16 5.60 -24.67
CA ILE A 205 -9.11 5.68 -25.76
C ILE A 205 -9.56 4.25 -26.06
N GLU A 206 -10.70 3.85 -25.49
CA GLU A 206 -11.43 2.68 -25.97
C GLU A 206 -11.93 2.99 -27.37
N TYR A 207 -11.40 2.29 -28.36
CA TYR A 207 -11.98 2.30 -29.69
C TYR A 207 -13.33 1.59 -29.59
N PHE A 208 -14.42 2.35 -29.47
CA PHE A 208 -15.74 1.87 -29.79
C PHE A 208 -15.78 1.70 -31.33
N ILE A 209 -15.68 0.47 -31.78
CA ILE A 209 -16.01 0.05 -33.14
C ILE A 209 -17.42 -0.51 -33.12
#